data_d969d3515aba9c396454ae6e4b4cb61c
#
_entry.id   d969d3515aba9c396454ae6e4b4cb61c
#
_cell.length_a   1.000
_cell.length_b   1.000
_cell.length_c   1.000
_cell.angle_alpha   90.00
_cell.angle_beta   90.00
_cell.angle_gamma   90.00
#
_symmetry.space_group_name_H-M   'P 1'
#
loop_
_entity.id
_entity.type
_entity.pdbx_description
1 polymer ?
#
loop_
_entity_poly.entity_id
_entity_poly.type
_entity_poly.pdbx_seq_one_letter_code
_entity_poly.pdbx_strand_id
1 'polypeptide(L)'
;SGLNLLILISIFLYSFKVIAMSTSFLSFIILSLFMLHELDEIIFIRPWILQNQANKRYLKEMFIAGKNHYLSTENIALMIAEEFLLAFLLLLLAIIFEIPELALAIVFCHTIHLLSHIIQVIKFRRWVPGGFSALATFPILLLVFYNVVQEPISWPLFTFFTVILMVFLIV
;
A
#
# COMPACT_ATOMS: atom_id res chain seq x y z
N SER A 1 -24.39 -19.30 8.05
CA SER A 1 -25.37 -18.23 7.89
C SER A 1 -24.68 -16.89 8.02
N GLY A 2 -25.19 -15.84 7.33
CA GLY A 2 -24.58 -14.50 7.32
C GLY A 2 -24.45 -13.86 8.71
N LEU A 3 -25.30 -14.26 9.67
CA LEU A 3 -25.26 -13.81 11.06
C LEU A 3 -23.97 -14.22 11.77
N ASN A 4 -23.49 -15.45 11.57
CA ASN A 4 -22.24 -15.92 12.17
C ASN A 4 -21.02 -15.17 11.60
N LEU A 5 -21.04 -14.82 10.31
CA LEU A 5 -19.99 -14.02 9.69
C LEU A 5 -19.97 -12.60 10.25
N LEU A 6 -21.13 -11.97 10.44
CA LEU A 6 -21.24 -10.64 11.06
C LEU A 6 -20.76 -10.63 12.52
N ILE A 7 -21.07 -11.67 13.29
CA ILE A 7 -20.58 -11.82 14.67
C ILE A 7 -19.05 -11.97 14.68
N LEU A 8 -18.49 -12.83 13.81
CA LEU A 8 -17.03 -13.00 13.70
C LEU A 8 -16.33 -11.71 13.29
N ILE A 9 -16.87 -10.99 12.31
CA ILE A 9 -16.37 -9.68 11.90
C ILE A 9 -16.44 -8.69 13.06
N SER A 10 -17.56 -8.65 13.80
CA SER A 10 -17.71 -7.75 14.95
C SER A 10 -16.74 -8.08 16.08
N ILE A 11 -16.52 -9.36 16.39
CA ILE A 11 -15.53 -9.80 17.37
C ILE A 11 -14.12 -9.45 16.91
N PHE A 12 -13.80 -9.68 15.64
CA PHE A 12 -12.51 -9.33 15.05
C PHE A 12 -12.26 -7.82 15.13
N LEU A 13 -13.24 -7.00 14.69
CA LEU A 13 -13.16 -5.54 14.77
C LEU A 13 -13.03 -5.03 16.21
N TYR A 14 -13.76 -5.63 17.15
CA TYR A 14 -13.67 -5.30 18.57
C TYR A 14 -12.29 -5.67 19.15
N SER A 15 -11.76 -6.84 18.81
CA SER A 15 -10.43 -7.28 19.24
C SER A 15 -9.33 -6.37 18.67
N PHE A 16 -9.49 -5.87 17.45
CA PHE A 16 -8.57 -4.90 16.85
C PHE A 16 -8.62 -3.53 17.54
N LYS A 17 -9.80 -3.11 18.02
CA LYS A 17 -9.99 -1.83 18.75
C LYS A 17 -9.35 -1.84 20.14
N VAL A 18 -9.09 -3.01 20.72
CA VAL A 18 -8.47 -3.17 22.07
C VAL A 18 -6.93 -3.08 22.01
N ILE A 19 -6.33 -3.19 20.81
CA ILE A 19 -4.87 -3.07 20.68
C ILE A 19 -4.54 -1.58 20.54
N ALA A 20 -4.04 -0.97 21.61
CA ALA A 20 -3.41 0.35 21.52
C ALA A 20 -2.27 0.27 20.47
N MET A 21 -2.44 0.93 19.34
CA MET A 21 -1.47 0.88 18.25
C MET A 21 -0.29 1.80 18.57
N SER A 22 0.76 1.24 19.16
CA SER A 22 2.03 1.94 19.26
C SER A 22 2.58 2.25 17.86
N THR A 23 3.36 3.33 17.73
CA THR A 23 4.04 3.69 16.47
C THR A 23 4.88 2.53 15.94
N SER A 24 5.51 1.75 16.81
CA SER A 24 6.29 0.56 16.42
C SER A 24 5.43 -0.55 15.84
N PHE A 25 4.28 -0.83 16.44
CA PHE A 25 3.36 -1.85 15.93
C PHE A 25 2.71 -1.43 14.62
N LEU A 26 2.32 -0.16 14.50
CA LEU A 26 1.82 0.43 13.27
C LEU A 26 2.87 0.32 12.15
N SER A 27 4.12 0.68 12.44
CA SER A 27 5.23 0.61 11.49
C SER A 27 5.52 -0.81 11.02
N PHE A 28 5.44 -1.79 11.93
CA PHE A 28 5.59 -3.20 11.57
C PHE A 28 4.48 -3.68 10.65
N ILE A 29 3.22 -3.36 10.94
CA ILE A 29 2.09 -3.76 10.10
C ILE A 29 2.22 -3.15 8.71
N ILE A 30 2.45 -1.84 8.61
CA ILE A 30 2.51 -1.18 7.31
C ILE A 30 3.66 -1.70 6.46
N LEU A 31 4.85 -1.90 7.04
CA LEU A 31 5.99 -2.43 6.31
C LEU A 31 5.76 -3.87 5.82
N SER A 32 5.07 -4.68 6.65
CA SER A 32 4.71 -6.06 6.27
C SER A 32 3.69 -6.10 5.14
N LEU A 33 2.64 -5.27 5.20
CA LEU A 33 1.61 -5.20 4.16
C LEU A 33 2.15 -4.60 2.87
N PHE A 34 3.01 -3.59 2.97
CA PHE A 34 3.75 -3.03 1.84
C PHE A 34 4.55 -4.14 1.15
N MET A 35 5.40 -4.87 1.88
CA MET A 35 6.22 -5.92 1.27
C MET A 35 5.40 -7.04 0.65
N LEU A 36 4.26 -7.42 1.24
CA LEU A 36 3.35 -8.41 0.65
C LEU A 36 2.77 -7.93 -0.68
N HIS A 37 2.45 -6.65 -0.79
CA HIS A 37 1.97 -6.05 -2.03
C HIS A 37 3.07 -6.03 -3.10
N GLU A 38 4.25 -5.56 -2.75
CA GLU A 38 5.38 -5.44 -3.68
C GLU A 38 5.87 -6.80 -4.20
N LEU A 39 5.76 -7.86 -3.39
CA LEU A 39 6.06 -9.22 -3.86
C LEU A 39 5.11 -9.67 -4.98
N ASP A 40 3.83 -9.30 -4.93
CA ASP A 40 2.88 -9.54 -6.03
C ASP A 40 3.36 -8.82 -7.31
N GLU A 41 3.82 -7.59 -7.20
CA GLU A 41 4.35 -6.83 -8.34
C GLU A 41 5.66 -7.42 -8.89
N ILE A 42 6.64 -7.70 -8.04
CA ILE A 42 7.92 -8.32 -8.46
C ILE A 42 7.69 -9.61 -9.25
N ILE A 43 6.74 -10.43 -8.80
CA ILE A 43 6.47 -11.72 -9.43
C ILE A 43 5.73 -11.55 -10.76
N PHE A 44 4.76 -10.66 -10.85
CA PHE A 44 3.78 -10.67 -11.93
C PHE A 44 3.93 -9.53 -12.95
N ILE A 45 4.62 -8.41 -12.66
CA ILE A 45 4.72 -7.27 -13.60
C ILE A 45 5.38 -7.68 -14.91
N ARG A 46 6.55 -8.31 -14.86
CA ARG A 46 7.28 -8.69 -16.08
C ARG A 46 6.50 -9.66 -16.97
N PRO A 47 5.97 -10.80 -16.47
CA PRO A 47 5.14 -11.68 -17.28
C PRO A 47 3.92 -10.96 -17.87
N TRP A 48 3.29 -10.08 -17.10
CA TRP A 48 2.13 -9.32 -17.55
C TRP A 48 2.48 -8.32 -18.66
N ILE A 49 3.60 -7.59 -18.55
CA ILE A 49 4.10 -6.69 -19.59
C ILE A 49 4.34 -7.46 -20.89
N LEU A 50 5.08 -8.57 -20.83
CA LEU A 50 5.40 -9.37 -22.00
C LEU A 50 4.15 -9.88 -22.73
N GLN A 51 3.11 -10.25 -21.98
CA GLN A 51 1.84 -10.70 -22.55
C GLN A 51 0.99 -9.57 -23.13
N ASN A 52 1.14 -8.33 -22.63
CA ASN A 52 0.22 -7.24 -22.91
C ASN A 52 0.86 -6.04 -23.63
N GLN A 53 2.16 -6.03 -23.90
CA GLN A 53 2.88 -4.91 -24.50
C GLN A 53 2.35 -4.48 -25.90
N ALA A 54 1.75 -5.39 -26.65
CA ALA A 54 1.10 -5.11 -27.93
C ALA A 54 -0.41 -4.87 -27.82
N ASN A 55 -0.99 -4.99 -26.63
CA ASN A 55 -2.43 -4.87 -26.44
C ASN A 55 -2.83 -3.39 -26.35
N LYS A 56 -3.63 -2.93 -27.34
CA LYS A 56 -4.10 -1.53 -27.43
C LYS A 56 -4.80 -1.04 -26.16
N ARG A 57 -5.42 -1.92 -25.38
CA ARG A 57 -6.10 -1.60 -24.12
C ARG A 57 -5.14 -1.06 -23.05
N TYR A 58 -3.90 -1.53 -23.04
CA TYR A 58 -2.91 -1.24 -22.00
C TYR A 58 -1.78 -0.31 -22.46
N LEU A 59 -1.79 0.19 -23.70
CA LEU A 59 -0.70 1.02 -24.24
C LEU A 59 -0.42 2.29 -23.43
N LYS A 60 -1.39 2.79 -22.66
CA LYS A 60 -1.27 3.99 -21.82
C LYS A 60 -0.98 3.67 -20.36
N GLU A 61 -0.95 2.40 -19.98
CA GLU A 61 -0.60 2.03 -18.61
C GLU A 61 0.89 2.24 -18.38
N MET A 62 1.26 2.69 -17.18
CA MET A 62 2.61 3.10 -16.82
C MET A 62 3.66 2.02 -17.19
N PHE A 63 3.43 0.77 -16.80
CA PHE A 63 4.37 -0.33 -17.07
C PHE A 63 4.51 -0.64 -18.56
N ILE A 64 3.50 -0.44 -19.38
CA ILE A 64 3.56 -0.65 -20.83
C ILE A 64 4.17 0.59 -21.52
N ALA A 65 3.79 1.79 -21.11
CA ALA A 65 4.33 3.04 -21.65
C ALA A 65 5.82 3.19 -21.34
N GLY A 66 6.24 2.85 -20.12
CA GLY A 66 7.62 2.85 -19.66
C GLY A 66 8.41 1.58 -19.97
N LYS A 67 8.00 0.79 -20.94
CA LYS A 67 8.48 -0.58 -21.26
C LYS A 67 9.99 -0.80 -21.25
N ASN A 68 10.77 0.22 -21.58
CA ASN A 68 12.22 0.11 -21.63
C ASN A 68 12.88 0.07 -20.22
N HIS A 69 12.17 0.54 -19.19
CA HIS A 69 12.64 0.59 -17.80
C HIS A 69 12.15 -0.60 -16.98
N TYR A 70 10.97 -1.14 -17.31
CA TYR A 70 10.28 -2.16 -16.49
C TYR A 70 10.37 -3.58 -17.06
N LEU A 71 11.22 -3.84 -18.06
CA LEU A 71 11.25 -5.13 -18.76
C LEU A 71 11.91 -6.26 -17.96
N SER A 72 12.80 -5.97 -17.02
CA SER A 72 13.47 -7.00 -16.23
C SER A 72 12.91 -7.06 -14.80
N THR A 73 12.82 -8.27 -14.26
CA THR A 73 12.41 -8.48 -12.87
C THR A 73 13.40 -7.84 -11.90
N GLU A 74 14.68 -7.83 -12.24
CA GLU A 74 15.76 -7.24 -11.46
C GLU A 74 15.58 -5.72 -11.32
N ASN A 75 15.22 -5.02 -12.41
CA ASN A 75 14.96 -3.58 -12.37
C ASN A 75 13.73 -3.25 -11.52
N ILE A 76 12.67 -4.02 -11.65
CA ILE A 76 11.45 -3.87 -10.84
C ILE A 76 11.79 -4.09 -9.36
N ALA A 77 12.52 -5.17 -9.05
CA ALA A 77 12.92 -5.47 -7.68
C ALA A 77 13.86 -4.41 -7.08
N LEU A 78 14.74 -3.80 -7.90
CA LEU A 78 15.62 -2.72 -7.45
C LEU A 78 14.82 -1.45 -7.11
N MET A 79 13.86 -1.06 -7.95
CA MET A 79 12.98 0.09 -7.69
C MET A 79 12.19 -0.11 -6.40
N ILE A 80 11.60 -1.30 -6.23
CA ILE A 80 10.86 -1.67 -5.03
C ILE A 80 11.78 -1.68 -3.79
N ALA A 81 13.03 -2.14 -3.94
CA ALA A 81 14.00 -2.11 -2.84
C ALA A 81 14.35 -0.67 -2.42
N GLU A 82 14.42 0.27 -3.35
CA GLU A 82 14.63 1.71 -3.05
C GLU A 82 13.42 2.28 -2.28
N GLU A 83 12.21 2.00 -2.72
CA GLU A 83 10.98 2.43 -2.04
C GLU A 83 10.86 1.79 -0.65
N PHE A 84 11.16 0.49 -0.54
CA PHE A 84 11.16 -0.22 0.74
C PHE A 84 12.18 0.39 1.72
N LEU A 85 13.40 0.67 1.26
CA LEU A 85 14.44 1.29 2.09
C LEU A 85 14.00 2.67 2.58
N LEU A 86 13.41 3.47 1.70
CA LEU A 86 12.87 4.78 2.07
C LEU A 86 11.76 4.66 3.11
N ALA A 87 10.78 3.79 2.87
CA ALA A 87 9.69 3.54 3.81
C ALA A 87 10.22 3.05 5.16
N PHE A 88 11.17 2.11 5.16
CA PHE A 88 11.82 1.60 6.37
C PHE A 88 12.50 2.73 7.17
N LEU A 89 13.29 3.58 6.51
CA LEU A 89 13.99 4.69 7.17
C LEU A 89 13.01 5.71 7.76
N LEU A 90 11.96 6.06 7.03
CA LEU A 90 10.93 6.98 7.51
C LEU A 90 10.15 6.41 8.70
N LEU A 91 9.81 5.12 8.66
CA LEU A 91 9.15 4.46 9.78
C LEU A 91 10.08 4.33 11.00
N LEU A 92 11.36 4.10 10.78
CA LEU A 92 12.37 4.11 11.85
C LEU A 92 12.46 5.49 12.51
N LEU A 93 12.46 6.57 11.72
CA LEU A 93 12.39 7.94 12.24
C LEU A 93 11.08 8.19 13.01
N ALA A 94 9.95 7.72 12.50
CA ALA A 94 8.66 7.82 13.19
C ALA A 94 8.68 7.14 14.56
N ILE A 95 9.37 5.99 14.70
CA ILE A 95 9.53 5.28 15.97
C ILE A 95 10.48 6.03 16.90
N ILE A 96 11.65 6.43 16.41
CA ILE A 96 12.71 7.07 17.26
C ILE A 96 12.23 8.41 17.82
N PHE A 97 11.50 9.20 17.02
CA PHE A 97 11.04 10.52 17.41
C PHE A 97 9.60 10.54 17.92
N GLU A 98 8.97 9.36 18.04
CA GLU A 98 7.57 9.20 18.48
C GLU A 98 6.60 10.09 17.66
N ILE A 99 6.71 10.07 16.32
CA ILE A 99 5.89 10.84 15.37
C ILE A 99 4.88 9.90 14.69
N PRO A 100 3.75 9.58 15.31
CA PRO A 100 2.75 8.68 14.73
C PRO A 100 2.15 9.24 13.43
N GLU A 101 2.11 10.57 13.25
CA GLU A 101 1.62 11.22 12.04
C GLU A 101 2.44 10.86 10.81
N LEU A 102 3.75 10.68 10.95
CA LEU A 102 4.60 10.24 9.83
C LEU A 102 4.27 8.81 9.42
N ALA A 103 4.14 7.90 10.39
CA ALA A 103 3.73 6.53 10.11
C ALA A 103 2.32 6.48 9.48
N LEU A 104 1.38 7.27 10.00
CA LEU A 104 0.02 7.38 9.46
C LEU A 104 0.00 7.94 8.04
N ALA A 105 0.86 8.91 7.72
CA ALA A 105 0.99 9.45 6.37
C ALA A 105 1.48 8.38 5.38
N ILE A 106 2.40 7.50 5.78
CA ILE A 106 2.85 6.36 4.96
C ILE A 106 1.70 5.37 4.75
N VAL A 107 0.92 5.03 5.80
CA VAL A 107 -0.30 4.19 5.68
C VAL A 107 -1.25 4.79 4.67
N PHE A 108 -1.51 6.10 4.76
CA PHE A 108 -2.43 6.79 3.85
C PHE A 108 -1.94 6.76 2.41
N CYS A 109 -0.67 7.11 2.15
CA CYS A 109 -0.10 7.10 0.81
C CYS A 109 -0.13 5.69 0.19
N HIS A 110 0.26 4.67 0.96
CA HIS A 110 0.17 3.28 0.49
C HIS A 110 -1.28 2.84 0.24
N THR A 111 -2.25 3.29 1.05
CA THR A 111 -3.67 3.02 0.82
C THR A 111 -4.16 3.63 -0.51
N ILE A 112 -3.71 4.84 -0.86
CA ILE A 112 -3.99 5.47 -2.16
C ILE A 112 -3.35 4.67 -3.31
N HIS A 113 -2.12 4.19 -3.12
CA HIS A 113 -1.45 3.32 -4.10
C HIS A 113 -2.25 2.04 -4.35
N LEU A 114 -2.66 1.31 -3.32
CA LEU A 114 -3.51 0.12 -3.46
C LEU A 114 -4.85 0.43 -4.15
N LEU A 115 -5.45 1.58 -3.86
CA LEU A 115 -6.69 2.01 -4.52
C LEU A 115 -6.49 2.16 -6.03
N SER A 116 -5.32 2.60 -6.48
CA SER A 116 -5.02 2.69 -7.91
C SER A 116 -5.06 1.31 -8.60
N HIS A 117 -4.50 0.27 -7.97
CA HIS A 117 -4.59 -1.11 -8.48
C HIS A 117 -6.01 -1.65 -8.49
N ILE A 118 -6.80 -1.37 -7.46
CA ILE A 118 -8.23 -1.75 -7.41
C ILE A 118 -9.00 -1.09 -8.55
N ILE A 119 -8.75 0.21 -8.79
CA ILE A 119 -9.35 0.95 -9.92
C ILE A 119 -8.93 0.32 -11.25
N GLN A 120 -7.67 -0.10 -11.42
CA GLN A 120 -7.21 -0.79 -12.62
C GLN A 120 -7.93 -2.13 -12.82
N VAL A 121 -8.08 -2.95 -11.78
CA VAL A 121 -8.83 -4.21 -11.83
C VAL A 121 -10.27 -3.97 -12.31
N ILE A 122 -10.95 -2.96 -11.75
CA ILE A 122 -12.32 -2.58 -12.13
C ILE A 122 -12.37 -2.08 -13.57
N LYS A 123 -11.48 -1.17 -13.95
CA LYS A 123 -11.38 -0.56 -15.28
C LYS A 123 -11.19 -1.61 -16.37
N PHE A 124 -10.28 -2.55 -16.15
CA PHE A 124 -9.94 -3.57 -17.14
C PHE A 124 -10.82 -4.82 -17.04
N ARG A 125 -11.54 -5.00 -15.94
CA ARG A 125 -12.32 -6.22 -15.63
C ARG A 125 -11.46 -7.47 -15.77
N ARG A 126 -10.20 -7.38 -15.39
CA ARG A 126 -9.18 -8.44 -15.48
C ARG A 126 -8.14 -8.23 -14.40
N TRP A 127 -7.43 -9.29 -14.12
CA TRP A 127 -6.26 -9.27 -13.26
C TRP A 127 -5.18 -8.30 -13.78
N VAL A 128 -4.59 -7.55 -12.88
CA VAL A 128 -3.39 -6.74 -13.09
C VAL A 128 -2.39 -7.05 -11.96
N PRO A 129 -1.08 -6.90 -12.17
CA PRO A 129 -0.09 -7.02 -11.09
C PRO A 129 -0.43 -6.09 -9.93
N GLY A 130 -0.16 -6.51 -8.71
CA GLY A 130 -0.56 -5.77 -7.51
C GLY A 130 -2.05 -5.84 -7.17
N GLY A 131 -2.92 -6.28 -8.10
CA GLY A 131 -4.38 -6.26 -7.92
C GLY A 131 -4.91 -7.19 -6.84
N PHE A 132 -4.31 -8.39 -6.68
CA PHE A 132 -4.76 -9.34 -5.66
C PHE A 132 -4.35 -8.90 -4.26
N SER A 133 -3.09 -8.59 -4.10
CA SER A 133 -2.56 -8.09 -2.84
C SER A 133 -3.25 -6.79 -2.43
N ALA A 134 -3.53 -5.88 -3.38
CA ALA A 134 -4.31 -4.67 -3.11
C ALA A 134 -5.71 -5.00 -2.56
N LEU A 135 -6.45 -5.89 -3.21
CA LEU A 135 -7.78 -6.30 -2.73
C LEU A 135 -7.74 -6.97 -1.35
N ALA A 136 -6.69 -7.75 -1.07
CA ALA A 136 -6.53 -8.45 0.20
C ALA A 136 -6.09 -7.52 1.34
N THR A 137 -5.17 -6.58 1.08
CA THR A 137 -4.54 -5.74 2.12
C THR A 137 -5.27 -4.41 2.34
N PHE A 138 -5.95 -3.87 1.34
CA PHE A 138 -6.69 -2.61 1.43
C PHE A 138 -7.68 -2.54 2.61
N PRO A 139 -8.55 -3.57 2.86
CA PRO A 139 -9.44 -3.53 4.02
C PRO A 139 -8.69 -3.48 5.35
N ILE A 140 -7.52 -4.16 5.43
CA ILE A 140 -6.69 -4.16 6.65
C ILE A 140 -6.13 -2.76 6.89
N LEU A 141 -5.62 -2.10 5.85
CA LEU A 141 -5.11 -0.72 5.96
C LEU A 141 -6.19 0.27 6.34
N LEU A 142 -7.41 0.13 5.81
CA LEU A 142 -8.55 0.97 6.25
C LEU A 142 -8.85 0.79 7.73
N LEU A 143 -8.80 -0.44 8.25
CA LEU A 143 -8.98 -0.72 9.68
C LEU A 143 -7.85 -0.12 10.51
N VAL A 144 -6.61 -0.25 10.05
CA VAL A 144 -5.44 0.36 10.70
C VAL A 144 -5.61 1.88 10.77
N PHE A 145 -5.91 2.51 9.65
CA PHE A 145 -6.14 3.94 9.57
C PHE A 145 -7.27 4.38 10.51
N TYR A 146 -8.42 3.69 10.47
CA TYR A 146 -9.55 3.99 11.34
C TYR A 146 -9.19 3.93 12.83
N ASN A 147 -8.39 2.94 13.25
CA ASN A 147 -7.99 2.84 14.66
C ASN A 147 -7.03 3.95 15.08
N VAL A 148 -6.06 4.28 14.22
CA VAL A 148 -5.05 5.30 14.54
C VAL A 148 -5.68 6.70 14.62
N VAL A 149 -6.65 7.03 13.76
CA VAL A 149 -7.31 8.35 13.80
C VAL A 149 -8.23 8.56 15.01
N GLN A 150 -8.48 7.52 15.83
CA GLN A 150 -9.16 7.68 17.12
C GLN A 150 -8.22 8.21 18.22
N GLU A 151 -6.92 8.12 18.03
CA GLU A 151 -5.91 8.67 18.93
C GLU A 151 -5.68 10.16 18.65
N PRO A 152 -5.14 10.92 19.62
CA PRO A 152 -4.79 12.33 19.40
C PRO A 152 -3.75 12.46 18.28
N ILE A 153 -4.16 12.98 17.14
CA ILE A 153 -3.33 13.20 15.95
C ILE A 153 -3.21 14.69 15.64
N SER A 154 -1.99 15.14 15.36
CA SER A 154 -1.74 16.47 14.82
C SER A 154 -2.08 16.50 13.33
N TRP A 155 -3.30 16.90 12.96
CA TRP A 155 -3.74 16.96 11.57
C TRP A 155 -2.87 17.86 10.67
N PRO A 156 -2.36 19.02 11.14
CA PRO A 156 -1.41 19.80 10.34
C PRO A 156 -0.13 19.05 10.02
N LEU A 157 0.43 18.32 11.00
CA LEU A 157 1.65 17.53 10.82
C LEU A 157 1.42 16.31 9.91
N PHE A 158 0.30 15.61 10.09
CA PHE A 158 -0.15 14.56 9.19
C PHE A 158 -0.28 15.05 7.74
N THR A 159 -0.96 16.20 7.54
CA THR A 159 -1.13 16.80 6.21
C THR A 159 0.22 17.17 5.60
N PHE A 160 1.12 17.76 6.37
CA PHE A 160 2.47 18.12 5.92
C PHE A 160 3.24 16.89 5.40
N PHE A 161 3.31 15.81 6.19
CA PHE A 161 3.98 14.60 5.76
C PHE A 161 3.30 13.94 4.56
N THR A 162 1.97 13.91 4.54
CA THR A 162 1.20 13.35 3.42
C THR A 162 1.50 14.07 2.12
N VAL A 163 1.50 15.42 2.14
CA VAL A 163 1.80 16.21 0.93
C VAL A 163 3.22 15.94 0.43
N ILE A 164 4.20 15.91 1.33
CA ILE A 164 5.59 15.60 0.95
C ILE A 164 5.68 14.20 0.31
N LEU A 165 5.12 13.18 0.96
CA LEU A 165 5.17 11.81 0.47
C LEU A 165 4.44 11.65 -0.87
N MET A 166 3.28 12.30 -1.03
CA MET A 166 2.54 12.27 -2.31
C MET A 166 3.32 12.91 -3.45
N VAL A 167 4.10 13.96 -3.20
CA VAL A 167 4.99 14.55 -4.23
C VAL A 167 6.05 13.54 -4.66
N PHE A 168 6.64 12.79 -3.74
CA PHE A 168 7.63 11.74 -4.07
C PHE A 168 7.02 10.54 -4.81
N LEU A 169 5.74 10.21 -4.58
CA LEU A 169 5.06 9.12 -5.28
C LEU A 169 4.62 9.49 -6.72
N ILE A 170 4.54 10.78 -7.06
CA ILE A 170 4.13 11.26 -8.40
C ILE A 170 5.34 11.46 -9.33
N VAL A 171 6.53 11.60 -8.78
CA VAL A 171 7.79 11.77 -9.54
C VAL A 171 8.40 10.43 -9.88
#